data_ca8f5d34273339c9f817a2efb0a449ac
#
_entry.id   ca8f5d34273339c9f817a2efb0a449ac
#
_cell.length_a   1.000
_cell.length_b   1.000
_cell.length_c   1.000
_cell.angle_alpha   90.00
_cell.angle_beta   90.00
_cell.angle_gamma   90.00
#
_symmetry.space_group_name_H-M   'P 1'
#
loop_
_entity.id
_entity.type
_entity.pdbx_description
1 polymer ?
#
loop_
_entity_poly.entity_id
_entity_poly.type
_entity_poly.pdbx_seq_one_letter_code
_entity_poly.pdbx_strand_id
1 'polypeptide(L)'
;LNHKDKSVYQLHSEKGFRLEGAKGLCPEKGLIKETDMIPSAPFEKFHNLQEGDVFELGGIHVVIYELPGHTLGSVVMLIPEERTILLGDACNPFLFLFDKFSTGLASYEKNLRALQKKIAGKYDRVLISHGNGDSKPTTLEDVLKVCQDIRSGNVTDRNFVFSGETHPLADNGTYTFICYDKKRIEE
;
A
#
# COMPACT_ATOMS: atom_id res chain seq x y z
N LEU A 1 -8.37 -9.34 -7.15
CA LEU A 1 -8.17 -9.02 -5.73
C LEU A 1 -7.44 -10.18 -5.05
N ASN A 2 -6.40 -9.89 -4.24
CA ASN A 2 -5.76 -10.95 -3.44
C ASN A 2 -6.70 -11.35 -2.28
N HIS A 3 -6.98 -12.66 -2.13
CA HIS A 3 -7.95 -13.14 -1.15
C HIS A 3 -7.48 -12.99 0.31
N LYS A 4 -6.20 -12.71 0.57
CA LYS A 4 -5.70 -12.33 1.91
C LYS A 4 -6.34 -11.03 2.42
N ASP A 5 -6.85 -10.18 1.51
CA ASP A 5 -7.53 -8.91 1.84
C ASP A 5 -9.07 -9.04 1.93
N LYS A 6 -9.61 -10.26 2.10
CA LYS A 6 -11.06 -10.45 2.23
C LYS A 6 -11.66 -9.58 3.33
N SER A 7 -11.05 -9.56 4.52
CA SER A 7 -11.55 -8.77 5.65
C SER A 7 -11.47 -7.26 5.40
N VAL A 8 -10.40 -6.80 4.72
CA VAL A 8 -10.27 -5.40 4.27
C VAL A 8 -11.41 -5.05 3.33
N TYR A 9 -11.60 -5.88 2.29
CA TYR A 9 -12.66 -5.68 1.31
C TYR A 9 -14.05 -5.64 1.97
N GLN A 10 -14.33 -6.57 2.90
CA GLN A 10 -15.60 -6.63 3.60
C GLN A 10 -15.89 -5.34 4.37
N LEU A 11 -14.92 -4.87 5.18
CA LEU A 11 -15.05 -3.61 5.92
C LEU A 11 -15.29 -2.42 4.98
N HIS A 12 -14.46 -2.30 3.94
CA HIS A 12 -14.56 -1.20 2.97
C HIS A 12 -15.77 -1.30 2.03
N SER A 13 -16.48 -2.43 2.06
CA SER A 13 -17.73 -2.63 1.30
C SER A 13 -18.97 -2.24 2.09
N GLU A 14 -18.86 -2.05 3.40
CA GLU A 14 -19.97 -1.62 4.24
C GLU A 14 -20.45 -0.22 3.86
N LYS A 15 -21.76 -0.07 3.68
CA LYS A 15 -22.34 1.21 3.25
C LYS A 15 -22.01 2.35 4.23
N GLY A 16 -22.07 2.10 5.54
CA GLY A 16 -21.77 3.09 6.56
C GLY A 16 -20.32 3.57 6.47
N PHE A 17 -19.36 2.64 6.37
CA PHE A 17 -17.94 2.94 6.22
C PHE A 17 -17.67 3.79 4.97
N ARG A 18 -18.25 3.40 3.83
CA ARG A 18 -18.10 4.12 2.56
C ARG A 18 -18.73 5.50 2.59
N LEU A 19 -19.91 5.63 3.24
CA LEU A 19 -20.59 6.90 3.37
C LEU A 19 -19.77 7.89 4.20
N GLU A 20 -19.21 7.46 5.32
CA GLU A 20 -18.34 8.32 6.14
C GLU A 20 -17.07 8.74 5.40
N GLY A 21 -16.42 7.81 4.66
CA GLY A 21 -15.30 8.14 3.80
C GLY A 21 -15.66 9.17 2.72
N ALA A 22 -16.79 8.97 2.03
CA ALA A 22 -17.26 9.89 1.00
C ALA A 22 -17.57 11.29 1.57
N LYS A 23 -18.22 11.37 2.75
CA LYS A 23 -18.48 12.64 3.45
C LYS A 23 -17.18 13.34 3.88
N GLY A 24 -16.15 12.58 4.24
CA GLY A 24 -14.84 13.13 4.59
C GLY A 24 -14.14 13.80 3.41
N LEU A 25 -14.35 13.30 2.20
CA LEU A 25 -13.76 13.82 0.97
C LEU A 25 -14.62 14.91 0.28
N CYS A 26 -15.91 14.99 0.61
CA CYS A 26 -16.81 15.97 0.01
C CYS A 26 -16.86 17.26 0.84
N PRO A 27 -16.52 18.43 0.25
CA PRO A 27 -16.62 19.72 0.95
C PRO A 27 -18.02 20.02 1.46
N GLU A 28 -19.06 19.56 0.75
CA GLU A 28 -20.47 19.75 1.05
C GLU A 28 -21.05 18.48 1.68
N LYS A 29 -20.64 18.18 2.90
CA LYS A 29 -20.93 16.93 3.65
C LYS A 29 -22.40 16.48 3.70
N GLY A 30 -23.37 17.37 3.47
CA GLY A 30 -24.79 17.05 3.50
C GLY A 30 -25.38 16.52 2.18
N LEU A 31 -24.64 16.56 1.07
CA LEU A 31 -25.16 16.18 -0.24
C LEU A 31 -25.17 14.66 -0.47
N ILE A 32 -24.22 13.93 0.13
CA ILE A 32 -24.09 12.48 -0.07
C ILE A 32 -24.98 11.74 0.93
N LYS A 33 -25.89 10.92 0.42
CA LYS A 33 -26.82 10.09 1.20
C LYS A 33 -26.48 8.62 1.05
N GLU A 34 -26.94 7.80 2.00
CA GLU A 34 -26.78 6.35 1.93
C GLU A 34 -27.41 5.74 0.66
N THR A 35 -28.49 6.35 0.16
CA THR A 35 -29.18 5.94 -1.06
C THR A 35 -28.33 6.12 -2.33
N ASP A 36 -27.29 6.97 -2.27
CA ASP A 36 -26.38 7.22 -3.39
C ASP A 36 -25.26 6.18 -3.45
N MET A 37 -25.13 5.34 -2.43
CA MET A 37 -24.10 4.31 -2.35
C MET A 37 -24.46 3.09 -3.22
N ILE A 38 -23.74 2.89 -4.32
CA ILE A 38 -23.87 1.70 -5.15
C ILE A 38 -23.38 0.48 -4.35
N PRO A 39 -24.11 -0.65 -4.34
CA PRO A 39 -23.66 -1.89 -3.67
C PRO A 39 -22.30 -2.34 -4.19
N SER A 40 -21.42 -2.76 -3.28
CA SER A 40 -20.16 -3.41 -3.66
C SER A 40 -20.43 -4.77 -4.32
N ALA A 41 -19.57 -5.18 -5.25
CA ALA A 41 -19.66 -6.51 -5.82
C ALA A 41 -19.47 -7.58 -4.73
N PRO A 42 -20.11 -8.75 -4.78
CA PRO A 42 -19.82 -9.84 -3.88
C PRO A 42 -18.34 -10.25 -3.99
N PHE A 43 -17.69 -10.50 -2.84
CA PHE A 43 -16.26 -10.88 -2.80
C PHE A 43 -15.96 -12.09 -3.68
N GLU A 44 -16.87 -13.04 -3.72
CA GLU A 44 -16.76 -14.30 -4.45
C GLU A 44 -16.70 -14.15 -5.99
N LYS A 45 -17.02 -12.96 -6.50
CA LYS A 45 -16.86 -12.63 -7.93
C LYS A 45 -15.44 -12.25 -8.32
N PHE A 46 -14.57 -12.00 -7.36
CA PHE A 46 -13.17 -11.65 -7.66
C PHE A 46 -12.32 -12.92 -7.77
N HIS A 47 -11.55 -13.04 -8.85
CA HIS A 47 -10.49 -14.03 -8.95
C HIS A 47 -9.40 -13.71 -7.91
N ASN A 48 -8.84 -14.77 -7.33
CA ASN A 48 -7.71 -14.63 -6.42
C ASN A 48 -6.46 -14.23 -7.21
N LEU A 49 -5.92 -13.06 -6.88
CA LEU A 49 -4.70 -12.54 -7.48
C LEU A 49 -3.50 -13.05 -6.68
N GLN A 50 -2.54 -13.69 -7.35
CA GLN A 50 -1.42 -14.37 -6.70
C GLN A 50 -0.08 -13.99 -7.32
N GLU A 51 0.98 -14.23 -6.56
CA GLU A 51 2.36 -14.12 -7.05
C GLU A 51 2.55 -14.93 -8.34
N GLY A 52 3.08 -14.29 -9.37
CA GLY A 52 3.38 -14.90 -10.65
C GLY A 52 2.23 -14.93 -11.65
N ASP A 53 1.03 -14.45 -11.27
CA ASP A 53 -0.04 -14.26 -12.26
C ASP A 53 0.42 -13.30 -13.36
N VAL A 54 0.07 -13.62 -14.60
CA VAL A 54 0.37 -12.79 -15.77
C VAL A 54 -0.90 -12.50 -16.55
N PHE A 55 -1.13 -11.23 -16.82
CA PHE A 55 -2.23 -10.76 -17.65
C PHE A 55 -1.69 -10.27 -18.99
N GLU A 56 -2.16 -10.88 -20.08
CA GLU A 56 -1.86 -10.46 -21.45
C GLU A 56 -2.89 -9.41 -21.91
N LEU A 57 -2.39 -8.24 -22.27
CA LEU A 57 -3.20 -7.08 -22.66
C LEU A 57 -2.92 -6.62 -24.10
N GLY A 58 -2.73 -7.57 -25.03
CA GLY A 58 -2.51 -7.24 -26.44
C GLY A 58 -1.08 -6.75 -26.73
N GLY A 59 -0.09 -7.51 -26.29
CA GLY A 59 1.34 -7.22 -26.48
C GLY A 59 2.02 -6.55 -25.31
N ILE A 60 1.27 -6.32 -24.24
CA ILE A 60 1.80 -5.85 -22.94
C ILE A 60 1.39 -6.88 -21.89
N HIS A 61 2.34 -7.26 -21.04
CA HIS A 61 2.10 -8.16 -19.93
C HIS A 61 2.09 -7.39 -18.60
N VAL A 62 1.17 -7.78 -17.71
CA VAL A 62 1.18 -7.33 -16.32
C VAL A 62 1.50 -8.52 -15.43
N VAL A 63 2.66 -8.49 -14.80
CA VAL A 63 3.16 -9.55 -13.92
C VAL A 63 2.95 -9.17 -12.47
N ILE A 64 2.31 -10.03 -11.69
CA ILE A 64 1.98 -9.77 -10.28
C ILE A 64 3.10 -10.28 -9.37
N TYR A 65 3.49 -9.43 -8.42
CA TYR A 65 4.36 -9.79 -7.29
C TYR A 65 3.65 -9.45 -5.99
N GLU A 66 3.70 -10.36 -5.00
CA GLU A 66 3.18 -10.08 -3.66
C GLU A 66 4.16 -9.20 -2.88
N LEU A 67 3.62 -8.18 -2.20
CA LEU A 67 4.34 -7.37 -1.21
C LEU A 67 3.44 -7.15 0.01
N PRO A 68 3.21 -8.17 0.84
CA PRO A 68 2.47 -8.01 2.09
C PRO A 68 3.13 -6.96 3.00
N GLY A 69 2.34 -5.97 3.40
CA GLY A 69 2.82 -4.84 4.18
C GLY A 69 1.67 -3.93 4.58
N HIS A 70 1.34 -2.96 3.74
CA HIS A 70 0.20 -2.07 3.94
C HIS A 70 -1.09 -2.85 4.20
N THR A 71 -1.35 -3.89 3.41
CA THR A 71 -2.29 -4.97 3.74
C THR A 71 -1.62 -6.33 3.53
N LEU A 72 -2.23 -7.41 4.06
CA LEU A 72 -1.72 -8.77 3.88
C LEU A 72 -1.79 -9.25 2.42
N GLY A 73 -2.72 -8.70 1.64
CA GLY A 73 -2.91 -9.02 0.22
C GLY A 73 -2.32 -7.99 -0.73
N SER A 74 -1.50 -7.05 -0.25
CA SER A 74 -0.86 -6.06 -1.10
C SER A 74 -0.02 -6.70 -2.19
N VAL A 75 -0.15 -6.20 -3.41
CA VAL A 75 0.60 -6.64 -4.60
C VAL A 75 1.21 -5.45 -5.31
N VAL A 76 2.26 -5.70 -6.08
CA VAL A 76 2.81 -4.77 -7.05
C VAL A 76 2.73 -5.38 -8.44
N MET A 77 2.69 -4.55 -9.47
CA MET A 77 2.51 -4.96 -10.86
C MET A 77 3.72 -4.50 -11.67
N LEU A 78 4.37 -5.42 -12.37
CA LEU A 78 5.45 -5.10 -13.30
C LEU A 78 4.93 -5.20 -14.73
N ILE A 79 5.21 -4.18 -15.54
CA ILE A 79 5.00 -4.17 -16.99
C ILE A 79 6.40 -4.23 -17.64
N PRO A 80 6.87 -5.44 -17.99
CA PRO A 80 8.25 -5.62 -18.46
C PRO A 80 8.57 -4.84 -19.74
N GLU A 81 7.64 -4.79 -20.69
CA GLU A 81 7.80 -4.10 -21.98
C GLU A 81 8.05 -2.60 -21.80
N GLU A 82 7.38 -1.99 -20.79
CA GLU A 82 7.49 -0.58 -20.46
C GLU A 82 8.54 -0.32 -19.35
N ARG A 83 9.21 -1.35 -18.87
CA ARG A 83 10.14 -1.27 -17.73
C ARG A 83 9.56 -0.47 -16.57
N THR A 84 8.26 -0.64 -16.33
CA THR A 84 7.48 0.13 -15.37
C THR A 84 6.95 -0.78 -14.26
N ILE A 85 7.12 -0.38 -13.00
CA ILE A 85 6.49 -1.03 -11.84
C ILE A 85 5.44 -0.12 -11.22
N LEU A 86 4.26 -0.68 -10.95
CA LEU A 86 3.18 -0.03 -10.22
C LEU A 86 3.21 -0.55 -8.79
N LEU A 87 3.56 0.31 -7.85
CA LEU A 87 3.69 -0.05 -6.43
C LEU A 87 2.39 0.14 -5.66
N GLY A 88 1.49 1.00 -6.14
CA GLY A 88 0.25 1.32 -5.44
C GLY A 88 0.49 1.79 -4.01
N ASP A 89 -0.29 1.26 -3.07
CA ASP A 89 -0.13 1.49 -1.63
C ASP A 89 0.77 0.44 -0.96
N ALA A 90 1.18 -0.60 -1.69
CA ALA A 90 2.10 -1.62 -1.17
C ALA A 90 3.47 -1.03 -0.81
N CYS A 91 3.92 0.00 -1.56
CA CYS A 91 5.16 0.72 -1.30
C CYS A 91 5.09 2.12 -1.94
N ASN A 92 5.12 3.15 -1.14
CA ASN A 92 5.13 4.55 -1.60
C ASN A 92 5.89 5.44 -0.60
N PRO A 93 6.23 6.69 -0.96
CA PRO A 93 6.98 7.58 -0.08
C PRO A 93 6.26 8.00 1.21
N PHE A 94 4.98 7.67 1.36
CA PHE A 94 4.21 7.91 2.59
C PHE A 94 3.45 6.65 2.97
N LEU A 95 4.17 5.67 3.52
CA LEU A 95 3.67 4.32 3.75
C LEU A 95 2.98 4.18 5.10
N PHE A 96 1.83 3.50 5.13
CA PHE A 96 1.09 3.15 6.34
C PHE A 96 1.29 1.68 6.69
N LEU A 97 1.86 1.42 7.88
CA LEU A 97 2.09 0.09 8.48
C LEU A 97 1.57 0.02 9.93
N PHE A 98 0.54 0.78 10.27
CA PHE A 98 0.00 0.84 11.63
C PHE A 98 -1.36 0.15 11.77
N ASP A 99 -2.07 -0.09 10.67
CA ASP A 99 -3.41 -0.68 10.69
C ASP A 99 -3.35 -2.17 11.11
N LYS A 100 -4.46 -2.65 11.68
CA LYS A 100 -4.63 -4.08 12.05
C LYS A 100 -4.52 -5.04 10.87
N PHE A 101 -4.69 -4.56 9.65
CA PHE A 101 -4.53 -5.33 8.41
C PHE A 101 -3.10 -5.27 7.84
N SER A 102 -2.24 -4.42 8.42
CA SER A 102 -0.84 -4.32 8.01
C SER A 102 -0.01 -5.44 8.63
N THR A 103 1.15 -5.73 8.03
CA THR A 103 2.19 -6.53 8.70
C THR A 103 2.94 -5.67 9.72
N GLY A 104 3.70 -6.31 10.61
CA GLY A 104 4.71 -5.61 11.38
C GLY A 104 5.88 -5.17 10.51
N LEU A 105 6.71 -4.25 11.04
CA LEU A 105 7.77 -3.57 10.28
C LEU A 105 8.87 -4.54 9.83
N ALA A 106 9.32 -5.46 10.70
CA ALA A 106 10.38 -6.43 10.34
C ALA A 106 9.92 -7.40 9.25
N SER A 107 8.65 -7.85 9.31
CA SER A 107 8.06 -8.68 8.25
C SER A 107 7.97 -7.91 6.93
N TYR A 108 7.55 -6.66 6.96
CA TYR A 108 7.53 -5.83 5.75
C TYR A 108 8.92 -5.63 5.16
N GLU A 109 9.92 -5.27 5.97
CA GLU A 109 11.32 -5.16 5.52
C GLU A 109 11.81 -6.42 4.82
N LYS A 110 11.52 -7.59 5.39
CA LYS A 110 11.86 -8.89 4.81
C LYS A 110 11.18 -9.10 3.45
N ASN A 111 9.89 -8.79 3.35
CA ASN A 111 9.11 -8.92 2.12
C ASN A 111 9.64 -7.97 1.04
N LEU A 112 9.94 -6.72 1.39
CA LEU A 112 10.47 -5.71 0.48
C LEU A 112 11.85 -6.13 -0.07
N ARG A 113 12.75 -6.66 0.77
CA ARG A 113 14.04 -7.22 0.33
C ARG A 113 13.89 -8.41 -0.62
N ALA A 114 12.90 -9.27 -0.36
CA ALA A 114 12.62 -10.41 -1.22
C ALA A 114 12.09 -9.95 -2.59
N LEU A 115 11.19 -8.97 -2.60
CA LEU A 115 10.70 -8.36 -3.84
C LEU A 115 11.85 -7.73 -4.65
N GLN A 116 12.68 -6.88 -4.03
CA GLN A 116 13.79 -6.22 -4.71
C GLN A 116 14.71 -7.21 -5.45
N LYS A 117 14.99 -8.38 -4.84
CA LYS A 117 15.78 -9.44 -5.50
C LYS A 117 15.10 -10.01 -6.74
N LYS A 118 13.76 -10.15 -6.72
CA LYS A 118 12.98 -10.70 -7.84
C LYS A 118 12.90 -9.75 -9.03
N ILE A 119 12.86 -8.44 -8.76
CA ILE A 119 12.62 -7.40 -9.77
C ILE A 119 13.88 -6.59 -10.13
N ALA A 120 15.04 -6.95 -9.59
CA ALA A 120 16.30 -6.26 -9.83
C ALA A 120 16.58 -6.10 -11.34
N GLY A 121 16.80 -4.86 -11.77
CA GLY A 121 17.10 -4.53 -13.18
C GLY A 121 15.92 -4.64 -14.15
N LYS A 122 14.71 -4.93 -13.68
CA LYS A 122 13.54 -5.12 -14.55
C LYS A 122 12.72 -3.85 -14.79
N TYR A 123 12.95 -2.78 -14.03
CA TYR A 123 12.23 -1.50 -14.17
C TYR A 123 13.19 -0.31 -14.03
N ASP A 124 12.77 0.81 -14.54
CA ASP A 124 13.40 2.12 -14.35
C ASP A 124 12.35 3.25 -14.14
N ARG A 125 11.06 2.91 -14.28
CA ARG A 125 9.94 3.79 -13.96
C ARG A 125 9.10 3.21 -12.82
N VAL A 126 8.70 4.09 -11.88
CA VAL A 126 7.88 3.72 -10.71
C VAL A 126 6.60 4.53 -10.69
N LEU A 127 5.47 3.85 -10.57
CA LEU A 127 4.16 4.45 -10.39
C LEU A 127 3.57 4.09 -9.02
N ILE A 128 2.85 5.03 -8.43
CA ILE A 128 2.17 4.89 -7.11
C ILE A 128 0.72 5.35 -7.21
N SER A 129 -0.10 5.06 -6.19
CA SER A 129 -1.53 5.41 -6.17
C SER A 129 -1.81 6.87 -5.78
N HIS A 130 -0.82 7.62 -5.33
CA HIS A 130 -0.98 8.95 -4.76
C HIS A 130 -0.26 10.06 -5.55
N GLY A 131 -0.59 11.31 -5.26
CA GLY A 131 0.02 12.48 -5.89
C GLY A 131 -0.28 12.55 -7.39
N ASN A 132 0.76 12.75 -8.20
CA ASN A 132 0.67 12.75 -9.67
C ASN A 132 0.84 11.35 -10.29
N GLY A 133 0.97 10.31 -9.46
CA GLY A 133 1.16 8.94 -9.88
C GLY A 133 2.61 8.52 -10.13
N ASP A 134 3.54 9.44 -10.36
CA ASP A 134 4.96 9.12 -10.55
C ASP A 134 5.74 9.13 -9.23
N SER A 135 6.76 8.28 -9.13
CA SER A 135 7.68 8.24 -8.00
C SER A 135 9.12 8.01 -8.48
N LYS A 136 10.08 8.17 -7.57
CA LYS A 136 11.49 7.96 -7.90
C LYS A 136 11.77 6.47 -8.17
N PRO A 137 12.66 6.13 -9.10
CA PRO A 137 13.13 4.75 -9.29
C PRO A 137 13.69 4.12 -8.00
N THR A 138 14.19 4.95 -7.08
CA THR A 138 14.75 4.54 -5.77
C THR A 138 13.71 4.35 -4.67
N THR A 139 12.42 4.45 -4.97
CA THR A 139 11.35 4.40 -3.94
C THR A 139 11.43 3.18 -3.03
N LEU A 140 11.70 1.98 -3.60
CA LEU A 140 11.80 0.76 -2.78
C LEU A 140 13.04 0.79 -1.86
N GLU A 141 14.17 1.32 -2.34
CA GLU A 141 15.39 1.50 -1.58
C GLU A 141 15.21 2.54 -0.47
N ASP A 142 14.56 3.65 -0.78
CA ASP A 142 14.29 4.73 0.16
C ASP A 142 13.37 4.23 1.30
N VAL A 143 12.29 3.52 0.98
CA VAL A 143 11.41 2.90 1.97
C VAL A 143 12.14 1.86 2.81
N LEU A 144 12.94 1.00 2.19
CA LEU A 144 13.75 0.01 2.90
C LEU A 144 14.72 0.66 3.88
N LYS A 145 15.33 1.78 3.48
CA LYS A 145 16.22 2.55 4.36
C LYS A 145 15.50 3.07 5.59
N VAL A 146 14.29 3.62 5.43
CA VAL A 146 13.48 4.08 6.57
C VAL A 146 13.11 2.92 7.50
N CYS A 147 12.75 1.74 6.97
CA CYS A 147 12.51 0.55 7.80
C CYS A 147 13.72 0.20 8.68
N GLN A 148 14.93 0.22 8.10
CA GLN A 148 16.17 -0.05 8.83
C GLN A 148 16.47 1.02 9.88
N ASP A 149 16.25 2.29 9.54
CA ASP A 149 16.48 3.41 10.46
C ASP A 149 15.51 3.37 11.65
N ILE A 150 14.24 3.00 11.44
CA ILE A 150 13.28 2.77 12.53
C ILE A 150 13.80 1.66 13.46
N ARG A 151 14.17 0.50 12.91
CA ARG A 151 14.62 -0.64 13.70
C ARG A 151 15.93 -0.39 14.46
N SER A 152 16.79 0.44 13.92
CA SER A 152 18.03 0.85 14.59
C SER A 152 17.91 2.08 15.50
N GLY A 153 16.70 2.67 15.59
CA GLY A 153 16.45 3.89 16.37
C GLY A 153 17.04 5.17 15.77
N ASN A 154 17.38 5.16 14.49
CA ASN A 154 17.99 6.28 13.77
C ASN A 154 16.97 7.15 13.02
N VAL A 155 15.78 7.35 13.60
CA VAL A 155 14.72 8.18 13.03
C VAL A 155 14.26 9.23 14.04
N THR A 156 13.67 10.30 13.53
CA THR A 156 12.90 11.24 14.34
C THR A 156 11.42 10.97 14.10
N ASP A 157 10.71 10.54 15.15
CA ASP A 157 9.27 10.37 15.07
C ASP A 157 8.56 11.71 15.23
N ARG A 158 7.58 11.93 14.35
CA ARG A 158 6.56 12.97 14.49
C ARG A 158 5.23 12.34 14.83
N ASN A 159 4.35 13.09 15.47
CA ASN A 159 2.96 12.66 15.66
C ASN A 159 2.16 12.87 14.37
N PHE A 160 1.55 11.83 13.89
CA PHE A 160 0.62 11.85 12.76
C PHE A 160 -0.77 11.44 13.24
N VAL A 161 -1.76 12.28 13.00
CA VAL A 161 -3.15 11.99 13.39
C VAL A 161 -3.90 11.48 12.17
N PHE A 162 -4.43 10.27 12.27
CA PHE A 162 -5.26 9.65 11.25
C PHE A 162 -6.53 9.07 11.90
N SER A 163 -7.71 9.44 11.39
CA SER A 163 -9.02 9.00 11.91
C SER A 163 -9.20 9.18 13.42
N GLY A 164 -8.60 10.24 13.99
CA GLY A 164 -8.67 10.56 15.43
C GLY A 164 -7.67 9.81 16.31
N GLU A 165 -6.86 8.91 15.76
CA GLU A 165 -5.77 8.24 16.45
C GLU A 165 -4.41 8.86 16.10
N THR A 166 -3.49 8.82 17.07
CA THR A 166 -2.13 9.35 16.87
C THR A 166 -1.14 8.21 16.71
N HIS A 167 -0.40 8.26 15.61
CA HIS A 167 0.62 7.26 15.25
C HIS A 167 1.99 7.92 15.10
N PRO A 168 3.09 7.20 15.37
CA PRO A 168 4.43 7.67 15.04
C PRO A 168 4.62 7.70 13.52
N LEU A 169 5.15 8.80 13.02
CA LEU A 169 5.57 8.97 11.64
C LEU A 169 7.08 9.13 11.61
N ALA A 170 7.77 8.11 11.16
CA ALA A 170 9.22 8.14 11.04
C ALA A 170 9.65 8.94 9.81
N ASP A 171 10.72 9.74 10.01
CA ASP A 171 11.35 10.54 8.98
C ASP A 171 12.88 10.41 9.14
N ASN A 172 13.57 10.06 8.08
CA ASN A 172 15.04 10.01 8.05
C ASN A 172 15.66 11.13 7.19
N GLY A 173 14.87 12.17 6.84
CA GLY A 173 15.32 13.31 6.06
C GLY A 173 15.34 13.10 4.53
N THR A 174 14.79 11.99 4.01
CA THR A 174 14.83 11.65 2.56
C THR A 174 13.51 11.91 1.83
N TYR A 175 12.53 12.57 2.47
CA TYR A 175 11.15 12.73 1.96
C TYR A 175 10.39 11.41 1.81
N THR A 176 10.83 10.37 2.52
CA THR A 176 10.15 9.09 2.64
C THR A 176 9.75 8.90 4.09
N PHE A 177 8.49 8.60 4.32
CA PHE A 177 7.88 8.53 5.64
C PHE A 177 7.20 7.19 5.83
N ILE A 178 7.32 6.62 7.02
CA ILE A 178 6.55 5.43 7.43
C ILE A 178 5.76 5.77 8.68
N CYS A 179 4.44 5.65 8.58
CA CYS A 179 3.56 5.67 9.73
C CYS A 179 3.40 4.22 10.22
N TYR A 180 3.75 3.93 11.47
CA TYR A 180 3.89 2.56 11.96
C TYR A 180 3.37 2.37 13.39
N ASP A 181 3.25 1.12 13.83
CA ASP A 181 2.95 0.77 15.22
C ASP A 181 4.25 0.40 15.97
N LYS A 182 4.60 1.15 17.02
CA LYS A 182 5.79 0.90 17.85
C LYS A 182 5.80 -0.48 18.51
N LYS A 183 4.64 -1.07 18.74
CA LYS A 183 4.52 -2.41 19.34
C LYS A 183 4.85 -3.54 18.36
N ARG A 184 4.85 -3.24 17.06
CA ARG A 184 4.98 -4.21 15.97
C ARG A 184 6.25 -4.02 15.13
N ILE A 185 7.28 -3.39 15.71
CA ILE A 185 8.55 -3.15 15.01
C ILE A 185 9.26 -4.47 14.66
N GLU A 186 9.27 -5.43 15.59
CA GLU A 186 9.99 -6.70 15.43
C GLU A 186 9.09 -7.88 14.97
N GLU A 187 7.83 -7.62 14.66
CA GLU A 187 6.92 -8.61 14.06
C GLU A 187 7.22 -8.91 12.59
#